data_3d5125beb0fe41496484b92a1d910b36
#
_entry.id   3d5125beb0fe41496484b92a1d910b36
#
_cell.length_a   1.000
_cell.length_b   1.000
_cell.length_c   1.000
_cell.angle_alpha   90.00
_cell.angle_beta   90.00
_cell.angle_gamma   90.00
#
_symmetry.space_group_name_H-M   'P 1'
#
loop_
_entity.id
_entity.type
_entity.pdbx_description
1 polymer ?
#
loop_
_entity_poly.entity_id
_entity_poly.type
_entity_poly.pdbx_seq_one_letter_code
_entity_poly.pdbx_strand_id
1 'polypeptide(L)'
;SMGEPDNPFNPGAGRRPPLLTGRDRLIASMHLDMGRVVSKREEGRPCVIWGLRGIGKTVLLNELAEHARNSGWIVVLTEATEGESLSQRIAQATYLELRQIRTRSKRITDTLSRAVKVLRSFQLTIDPSGSYSIGIDVEPARGYADTGNLSLDLQDMLRALGDAAHASSTAMFLGIDELQEAGQKELDALNVALHTLGQGNEQTPLFFCGTGLPTLPSILAKATSYAERMYRYHQLDLLSNEDVRL
;
A
#
# COMPACT_ATOMS: atom_id res chain seq x y z
N SER A 1 49.93 7.18 -2.09
CA SER A 1 48.85 6.31 -2.54
C SER A 1 47.55 7.07 -2.42
N MET A 2 47.04 7.50 -3.58
CA MET A 2 45.71 8.15 -3.66
C MET A 2 44.65 7.06 -3.46
N GLY A 3 43.85 7.18 -2.42
CA GLY A 3 42.71 6.32 -2.19
C GLY A 3 41.68 6.51 -3.29
N GLU A 4 41.17 5.41 -3.86
CA GLU A 4 40.05 5.43 -4.78
C GLU A 4 38.84 6.12 -4.12
N PRO A 5 38.09 6.96 -4.87
CA PRO A 5 36.88 7.56 -4.35
C PRO A 5 35.87 6.46 -4.05
N ASP A 6 35.37 6.43 -2.82
CA ASP A 6 34.29 5.52 -2.39
C ASP A 6 33.12 5.64 -3.35
N ASN A 7 32.85 4.56 -4.09
CA ASN A 7 31.69 4.47 -4.95
C ASN A 7 30.41 4.34 -4.08
N PRO A 8 29.54 5.33 -4.05
CA PRO A 8 28.32 5.30 -3.20
C PRO A 8 27.32 4.18 -3.57
N PHE A 9 27.57 3.47 -4.69
CA PHE A 9 26.75 2.37 -5.18
C PHE A 9 27.40 0.99 -5.04
N ASN A 10 28.50 0.89 -4.28
CA ASN A 10 29.10 -0.40 -4.04
C ASN A 10 28.35 -1.14 -2.93
N PRO A 11 27.56 -2.19 -3.22
CA PRO A 11 26.82 -2.94 -2.23
C PRO A 11 27.78 -3.86 -1.47
N GLY A 12 28.55 -3.27 -0.58
CA GLY A 12 29.23 -4.04 0.46
C GLY A 12 28.18 -4.73 1.32
N ALA A 13 28.23 -6.03 1.44
CA ALA A 13 27.31 -6.82 2.24
C ALA A 13 27.12 -6.21 3.62
N GLY A 14 25.90 -5.73 3.91
CA GLY A 14 25.51 -5.22 5.21
C GLY A 14 25.52 -3.68 5.41
N ARG A 15 25.93 -2.89 4.41
CA ARG A 15 25.83 -1.42 4.50
C ARG A 15 24.60 -0.93 3.74
N ARG A 16 23.67 -0.26 4.47
CA ARG A 16 22.55 0.44 3.87
C ARG A 16 23.06 1.54 2.94
N PRO A 17 22.43 1.77 1.77
CA PRO A 17 22.79 2.89 0.90
C PRO A 17 22.74 4.21 1.70
N PRO A 18 23.67 5.15 1.47
CA PRO A 18 23.70 6.46 2.17
C PRO A 18 22.38 7.22 2.09
N LEU A 19 21.60 7.01 1.02
CA LEU A 19 20.28 7.60 0.78
C LEU A 19 19.21 7.21 1.83
N LEU A 20 19.38 6.10 2.54
CA LEU A 20 18.45 5.65 3.58
C LEU A 20 18.85 6.11 4.98
N THR A 21 20.10 6.49 5.21
CA THR A 21 20.62 6.84 6.54
C THR A 21 19.96 8.10 7.12
N GLY A 22 19.77 9.15 6.31
CA GLY A 22 19.10 10.39 6.75
C GLY A 22 17.58 10.29 6.88
N ARG A 23 16.99 9.12 6.60
CA ARG A 23 15.55 8.85 6.65
C ARG A 23 15.14 7.90 7.76
N ASP A 24 16.07 7.45 8.56
CA ASP A 24 15.85 6.49 9.66
C ASP A 24 14.80 6.99 10.65
N ARG A 25 14.74 8.29 10.92
CA ARG A 25 13.72 8.89 11.80
C ARG A 25 12.32 8.78 11.21
N LEU A 26 12.17 9.03 9.90
CA LEU A 26 10.90 8.90 9.21
C LEU A 26 10.44 7.45 9.20
N ILE A 27 11.34 6.53 8.86
CA ILE A 27 11.08 5.08 8.88
C ILE A 27 10.66 4.63 10.29
N ALA A 28 11.39 5.04 11.33
CA ALA A 28 11.06 4.70 12.72
C ALA A 28 9.68 5.23 13.13
N SER A 29 9.34 6.47 12.76
CA SER A 29 8.02 7.04 13.00
C SER A 29 6.91 6.25 12.30
N MET A 30 7.13 5.84 11.06
CA MET A 30 6.17 5.02 10.31
C MET A 30 6.02 3.61 10.90
N HIS A 31 7.10 3.00 11.38
CA HIS A 31 7.02 1.71 12.07
C HIS A 31 6.20 1.79 13.36
N LEU A 32 6.29 2.91 14.10
CA LEU A 32 5.44 3.15 15.27
C LEU A 32 3.96 3.27 14.88
N ASP A 33 3.65 4.02 13.83
CA ASP A 33 2.29 4.15 13.33
C ASP A 33 1.73 2.81 12.85
N MET A 34 2.54 2.00 12.18
CA MET A 34 2.17 0.64 11.79
C MET A 34 1.86 -0.24 13.01
N GLY A 35 2.66 -0.16 14.07
CA GLY A 35 2.41 -0.87 15.33
C GLY A 35 1.07 -0.50 15.97
N ARG A 36 0.66 0.75 15.88
CA ARG A 36 -0.66 1.21 16.38
C ARG A 36 -1.82 0.64 15.60
N VAL A 37 -1.68 0.46 14.29
CA VAL A 37 -2.70 -0.20 13.45
C VAL A 37 -3.00 -1.61 13.95
N VAL A 38 -1.98 -2.40 14.27
CA VAL A 38 -2.14 -3.76 14.81
C VAL A 38 -2.82 -3.75 16.17
N SER A 39 -2.41 -2.85 17.05
CA SER A 39 -2.93 -2.78 18.42
C SER A 39 -4.35 -2.21 18.51
N LYS A 40 -4.91 -1.68 17.43
CA LYS A 40 -6.21 -0.96 17.36
C LYS A 40 -6.35 0.18 18.38
N ARG A 41 -5.25 0.72 18.87
CA ARG A 41 -5.28 1.79 19.88
C ARG A 41 -5.45 3.17 19.29
N GLU A 42 -5.06 3.35 18.02
CA GLU A 42 -5.23 4.61 17.28
C GLU A 42 -5.48 4.32 15.80
N GLU A 43 -6.16 5.24 15.13
CA GLU A 43 -6.34 5.18 13.69
C GLU A 43 -4.99 5.25 12.99
N GLY A 44 -4.68 4.28 12.13
CA GLY A 44 -3.57 4.38 11.20
C GLY A 44 -3.89 5.43 10.15
N ARG A 45 -3.41 6.67 10.33
CA ARG A 45 -3.61 7.70 9.29
C ARG A 45 -2.92 7.28 8.01
N PRO A 46 -3.64 7.32 6.87
CA PRO A 46 -3.02 7.12 5.57
C PRO A 46 -1.86 8.09 5.37
N CYS A 47 -0.76 7.59 4.81
CA CYS A 47 0.45 8.38 4.62
C CYS A 47 0.72 8.58 3.13
N VAL A 48 1.21 9.76 2.78
CA VAL A 48 1.63 10.11 1.43
C VAL A 48 3.05 10.68 1.47
N ILE A 49 3.95 10.05 0.73
CA ILE A 49 5.33 10.47 0.58
C ILE A 49 5.48 11.11 -0.80
N TRP A 50 5.87 12.37 -0.86
CA TRP A 50 6.02 13.08 -2.11
C TRP A 50 7.38 13.74 -2.24
N GLY A 51 7.84 13.92 -3.47
CA GLY A 51 9.12 14.54 -3.77
C GLY A 51 9.52 14.36 -5.22
N LEU A 52 10.66 14.92 -5.60
CA LEU A 52 11.21 14.85 -6.95
C LEU A 52 11.52 13.41 -7.38
N ARG A 53 11.65 13.19 -8.68
CA ARG A 53 12.11 11.89 -9.22
C ARG A 53 13.50 11.55 -8.70
N GLY A 54 13.73 10.27 -8.45
CA GLY A 54 15.06 9.75 -8.13
C GLY A 54 15.52 9.98 -6.69
N ILE A 55 14.70 10.57 -5.81
CA ILE A 55 15.09 10.82 -4.41
C ILE A 55 14.87 9.63 -3.46
N GLY A 56 14.39 8.49 -3.98
CA GLY A 56 14.25 7.25 -3.21
C GLY A 56 12.86 7.01 -2.60
N LYS A 57 11.80 7.59 -3.14
CA LYS A 57 10.42 7.33 -2.69
C LYS A 57 10.04 5.85 -2.81
N THR A 58 10.31 5.26 -3.97
CA THR A 58 10.06 3.83 -4.23
C THR A 58 10.85 2.94 -3.27
N VAL A 59 12.10 3.29 -2.99
CA VAL A 59 12.95 2.56 -2.04
C VAL A 59 12.36 2.60 -0.64
N LEU A 60 11.88 3.77 -0.21
CA LEU A 60 11.25 3.92 1.09
C LEU A 60 9.94 3.13 1.18
N LEU A 61 9.10 3.18 0.14
CA LEU A 61 7.87 2.40 0.08
C LEU A 61 8.14 0.90 0.19
N ASN A 62 9.15 0.40 -0.53
CA ASN A 62 9.55 -1.00 -0.48
C ASN A 62 10.10 -1.40 0.91
N GLU A 63 10.83 -0.53 1.57
CA GLU A 63 11.33 -0.74 2.94
C GLU A 63 10.16 -0.91 3.93
N LEU A 64 9.12 -0.07 3.83
CA LEU A 64 7.92 -0.18 4.67
C LEU A 64 7.15 -1.47 4.36
N ALA A 65 7.01 -1.83 3.10
CA ALA A 65 6.37 -3.07 2.69
C ALA A 65 7.11 -4.30 3.22
N GLU A 66 8.43 -4.30 3.18
CA GLU A 66 9.27 -5.38 3.71
C GLU A 66 9.15 -5.50 5.24
N HIS A 67 9.11 -4.37 5.95
CA HIS A 67 8.83 -4.38 7.39
C HIS A 67 7.47 -5.01 7.71
N ALA A 68 6.44 -4.70 6.94
CA ALA A 68 5.12 -5.31 7.07
C ALA A 68 5.16 -6.82 6.80
N ARG A 69 5.85 -7.27 5.75
CA ARG A 69 6.03 -8.71 5.46
C ARG A 69 6.73 -9.44 6.59
N ASN A 70 7.80 -8.89 7.10
CA ASN A 70 8.56 -9.48 8.21
C ASN A 70 7.74 -9.53 9.50
N SER A 71 6.73 -8.68 9.63
CA SER A 71 5.76 -8.68 10.74
C SER A 71 4.55 -9.58 10.49
N GLY A 72 4.52 -10.33 9.39
CA GLY A 72 3.43 -11.26 9.06
C GLY A 72 2.17 -10.59 8.49
N TRP A 73 2.26 -9.36 8.02
CA TRP A 73 1.13 -8.63 7.43
C TRP A 73 0.76 -9.16 6.04
N ILE A 74 -0.49 -8.89 5.64
CA ILE A 74 -0.90 -8.98 4.23
C ILE A 74 -0.39 -7.73 3.52
N VAL A 75 0.48 -7.89 2.53
CA VAL A 75 1.12 -6.76 1.82
C VAL A 75 0.63 -6.70 0.38
N VAL A 76 -0.11 -5.65 0.05
CA VAL A 76 -0.52 -5.33 -1.32
C VAL A 76 0.29 -4.12 -1.78
N LEU A 77 1.15 -4.33 -2.76
CA LEU A 77 2.05 -3.32 -3.30
C LEU A 77 1.86 -3.23 -4.81
N THR A 78 1.57 -2.04 -5.30
CA THR A 78 1.37 -1.80 -6.73
C THR A 78 1.84 -0.41 -7.13
N GLU A 79 1.81 -0.13 -8.41
CA GLU A 79 2.14 1.16 -9.03
C GLU A 79 0.94 1.65 -9.83
N ALA A 80 0.58 2.93 -9.69
CA ALA A 80 -0.41 3.53 -10.57
C ALA A 80 0.24 3.84 -11.93
N THR A 81 -0.49 3.57 -13.00
CA THR A 81 -0.03 3.78 -14.38
C THR A 81 -1.11 4.55 -15.15
N GLU A 82 -0.70 5.56 -15.89
CA GLU A 82 -1.61 6.35 -16.72
C GLU A 82 -2.40 5.46 -17.69
N GLY A 83 -3.71 5.68 -17.76
CA GLY A 83 -4.60 4.91 -18.64
C GLY A 83 -4.98 3.53 -18.14
N GLU A 84 -4.45 3.06 -17.00
CA GLU A 84 -4.82 1.80 -16.39
C GLU A 84 -5.70 1.99 -15.15
N SER A 85 -6.62 1.04 -14.91
CA SER A 85 -7.49 1.07 -13.74
C SER A 85 -6.69 0.77 -12.47
N LEU A 86 -6.65 1.74 -11.53
CA LEU A 86 -6.00 1.56 -10.23
C LEU A 86 -6.65 0.43 -9.43
N SER A 87 -7.97 0.34 -9.43
CA SER A 87 -8.70 -0.71 -8.72
C SER A 87 -8.37 -2.11 -9.24
N GLN A 88 -8.22 -2.27 -10.55
CA GLN A 88 -7.78 -3.53 -11.13
C GLN A 88 -6.33 -3.87 -10.76
N ARG A 89 -5.45 -2.89 -10.73
CA ARG A 89 -4.06 -3.10 -10.29
C ARG A 89 -3.98 -3.50 -8.82
N ILE A 90 -4.77 -2.87 -7.96
CA ILE A 90 -4.89 -3.26 -6.55
C ILE A 90 -5.43 -4.69 -6.43
N ALA A 91 -6.50 -5.02 -7.15
CA ALA A 91 -7.08 -6.36 -7.15
C ALA A 91 -6.10 -7.43 -7.64
N GLN A 92 -5.33 -7.14 -8.69
CA GLN A 92 -4.30 -8.03 -9.22
C GLN A 92 -3.16 -8.27 -8.22
N ALA A 93 -2.66 -7.19 -7.58
CA ALA A 93 -1.64 -7.31 -6.55
C ALA A 93 -2.15 -8.08 -5.32
N THR A 94 -3.40 -7.88 -4.96
CA THR A 94 -4.09 -8.63 -3.89
C THR A 94 -4.15 -10.13 -4.20
N TYR A 95 -4.52 -10.48 -5.41
CA TYR A 95 -4.56 -11.88 -5.84
C TYR A 95 -3.21 -12.56 -5.72
N LEU A 96 -2.15 -11.90 -6.20
CA LEU A 96 -0.79 -12.43 -6.12
C LEU A 96 -0.35 -12.64 -4.66
N GLU A 97 -0.67 -11.70 -3.78
CA GLU A 97 -0.37 -11.81 -2.35
C GLU A 97 -1.12 -12.97 -1.68
N LEU A 98 -2.43 -13.09 -1.92
CA LEU A 98 -3.24 -14.17 -1.37
C LEU A 98 -2.76 -15.55 -1.85
N ARG A 99 -2.31 -15.64 -3.10
CA ARG A 99 -1.72 -16.85 -3.64
C ARG A 99 -0.44 -17.25 -2.91
N GLN A 100 0.42 -16.29 -2.60
CA GLN A 100 1.66 -16.54 -1.85
C GLN A 100 1.38 -16.98 -0.40
N ILE A 101 0.43 -16.34 0.27
CA ILE A 101 0.04 -16.70 1.64
C ILE A 101 -0.52 -18.12 1.70
N ARG A 102 -1.37 -18.48 0.75
CA ARG A 102 -1.97 -19.81 0.66
C ARG A 102 -0.93 -20.93 0.54
N THR A 103 0.18 -20.66 -0.14
CA THR A 103 1.29 -21.63 -0.25
C THR A 103 2.10 -21.79 1.04
N ARG A 104 2.08 -20.76 1.90
CA ARG A 104 2.89 -20.71 3.13
C ARG A 104 2.16 -21.20 4.39
N SER A 105 0.84 -21.13 4.44
CA SER A 105 0.08 -21.46 5.65
C SER A 105 -1.26 -22.13 5.36
N LYS A 106 -1.43 -23.33 5.93
CA LYS A 106 -2.71 -24.07 5.89
C LYS A 106 -3.74 -23.55 6.90
N ARG A 107 -3.36 -22.65 7.84
CA ARG A 107 -4.23 -22.23 8.96
C ARG A 107 -5.15 -21.04 8.66
N ILE A 108 -4.99 -20.37 7.52
CA ILE A 108 -5.71 -19.12 7.21
C ILE A 108 -6.84 -19.36 6.19
N THR A 109 -7.28 -20.61 6.01
CA THR A 109 -8.13 -21.00 4.87
C THR A 109 -9.50 -20.34 4.83
N ASP A 110 -10.20 -20.19 5.95
CA ASP A 110 -11.60 -19.71 5.92
C ASP A 110 -11.71 -18.20 5.75
N THR A 111 -10.86 -17.43 6.41
CA THR A 111 -10.87 -15.96 6.33
C THR A 111 -10.29 -15.48 5.01
N LEU A 112 -9.26 -16.15 4.48
CA LEU A 112 -8.75 -15.91 3.14
C LEU A 112 -9.75 -16.31 2.06
N SER A 113 -10.54 -17.34 2.26
CA SER A 113 -11.64 -17.75 1.37
C SER A 113 -12.63 -16.61 1.14
N ARG A 114 -13.00 -15.85 2.19
CA ARG A 114 -13.88 -14.69 2.08
C ARG A 114 -13.24 -13.58 1.26
N ALA A 115 -11.99 -13.25 1.53
CA ALA A 115 -11.24 -12.25 0.77
C ALA A 115 -11.12 -12.63 -0.72
N VAL A 116 -10.89 -13.91 -1.01
CA VAL A 116 -10.86 -14.42 -2.39
C VAL A 116 -12.23 -14.30 -3.08
N LYS A 117 -13.33 -14.60 -2.38
CA LYS A 117 -14.67 -14.45 -2.93
C LYS A 117 -15.00 -12.99 -3.29
N VAL A 118 -14.65 -12.05 -2.41
CA VAL A 118 -14.80 -10.63 -2.65
C VAL A 118 -13.94 -10.18 -3.83
N LEU A 119 -12.71 -10.65 -3.92
CA LEU A 119 -11.80 -10.34 -5.02
C LEU A 119 -12.33 -10.83 -6.37
N ARG A 120 -12.97 -12.00 -6.43
CA ARG A 120 -13.62 -12.51 -7.64
C ARG A 120 -14.78 -11.64 -8.09
N SER A 121 -15.57 -11.12 -7.15
CA SER A 121 -16.68 -10.21 -7.44
C SER A 121 -16.19 -8.90 -8.07
N PHE A 122 -14.95 -8.54 -7.90
CA PHE A 122 -14.31 -7.34 -8.47
C PHE A 122 -14.10 -7.43 -9.99
N GLN A 123 -14.47 -8.52 -10.64
CA GLN A 123 -14.35 -8.76 -12.08
C GLN A 123 -13.00 -8.31 -12.65
N LEU A 124 -11.94 -9.05 -12.31
CA LEU A 124 -10.64 -8.87 -12.94
C LEU A 124 -10.76 -9.16 -14.44
N THR A 125 -11.07 -8.12 -15.23
CA THR A 125 -10.96 -8.19 -16.69
C THR A 125 -9.47 -8.18 -17.00
N ILE A 126 -8.95 -9.35 -17.23
CA ILE A 126 -7.55 -9.50 -17.59
C ILE A 126 -7.45 -9.53 -19.10
N ASP A 127 -6.43 -8.81 -19.58
CA ASP A 127 -6.01 -8.71 -20.97
C ASP A 127 -6.08 -10.09 -21.68
N PRO A 128 -6.60 -10.14 -22.91
CA PRO A 128 -6.73 -11.37 -23.70
C PRO A 128 -5.44 -12.17 -23.89
N SER A 129 -4.28 -11.58 -23.66
CA SER A 129 -2.99 -12.28 -23.72
C SER A 129 -2.50 -12.85 -22.40
N GLY A 130 -3.16 -12.52 -21.29
CA GLY A 130 -2.78 -12.90 -19.93
C GLY A 130 -3.97 -13.28 -19.07
N SER A 131 -4.79 -14.21 -19.56
CA SER A 131 -5.90 -14.80 -18.82
C SER A 131 -5.41 -15.38 -17.48
N TYR A 132 -5.44 -14.59 -16.42
CA TYR A 132 -5.43 -15.11 -15.07
C TYR A 132 -6.84 -15.66 -14.77
N SER A 133 -7.13 -16.82 -15.24
CA SER A 133 -8.17 -17.58 -14.58
C SER A 133 -7.69 -17.80 -13.15
N ILE A 134 -8.36 -17.17 -12.20
CA ILE A 134 -8.19 -17.52 -10.80
C ILE A 134 -8.62 -18.97 -10.71
N GLY A 135 -7.69 -19.90 -10.76
CA GLY A 135 -7.93 -21.33 -10.65
C GLY A 135 -8.33 -21.74 -9.23
N ILE A 136 -9.28 -21.00 -8.66
CA ILE A 136 -9.92 -21.24 -7.38
C ILE A 136 -11.40 -21.44 -7.70
N ASP A 137 -11.85 -22.65 -7.55
CA ASP A 137 -13.25 -23.08 -7.69
C ASP A 137 -14.09 -22.52 -6.52
N VAL A 138 -14.24 -21.20 -6.48
CA VAL A 138 -15.04 -20.51 -5.46
C VAL A 138 -15.99 -19.57 -6.19
N GLU A 139 -17.28 -19.69 -5.92
CA GLU A 139 -18.26 -18.75 -6.45
C GLU A 139 -18.04 -17.33 -5.94
N PRO A 140 -18.24 -16.28 -6.78
CA PRO A 140 -18.20 -14.90 -6.34
C PRO A 140 -19.16 -14.64 -5.19
N ALA A 141 -18.77 -13.81 -4.23
CA ALA A 141 -19.67 -13.31 -3.20
C ALA A 141 -20.60 -12.27 -3.84
N ARG A 142 -21.86 -12.61 -4.05
CA ARG A 142 -22.85 -11.68 -4.61
C ARG A 142 -23.09 -10.52 -3.65
N GLY A 143 -23.21 -9.31 -4.18
CA GLY A 143 -23.45 -8.09 -3.44
C GLY A 143 -22.19 -7.45 -2.80
N TYR A 144 -21.01 -8.05 -3.03
CA TYR A 144 -19.73 -7.49 -2.60
C TYR A 144 -18.89 -7.13 -3.82
N ALA A 145 -18.28 -5.94 -3.83
CA ALA A 145 -17.38 -5.44 -4.87
C ALA A 145 -17.93 -5.52 -6.32
N ASP A 146 -19.25 -5.62 -6.47
CA ASP A 146 -19.97 -5.73 -7.75
C ASP A 146 -21.07 -4.65 -7.91
N THR A 147 -21.04 -3.62 -7.08
CA THR A 147 -22.11 -2.61 -7.01
C THR A 147 -22.11 -1.64 -8.20
N GLY A 148 -21.04 -1.60 -8.98
CA GLY A 148 -20.78 -0.56 -9.98
C GLY A 148 -20.35 0.79 -9.37
N ASN A 149 -20.26 0.88 -8.04
CA ASN A 149 -19.73 2.04 -7.33
C ASN A 149 -18.30 1.74 -6.89
N LEU A 150 -17.33 2.41 -7.51
CA LEU A 150 -15.90 2.14 -7.33
C LEU A 150 -15.43 2.28 -5.87
N SER A 151 -15.93 3.29 -5.14
CA SER A 151 -15.53 3.47 -3.74
C SER A 151 -16.06 2.39 -2.82
N LEU A 152 -17.30 1.92 -3.04
CA LEU A 152 -17.88 0.80 -2.30
C LEU A 152 -17.16 -0.51 -2.61
N ASP A 153 -16.84 -0.74 -3.85
CA ASP A 153 -16.14 -1.96 -4.28
C ASP A 153 -14.72 -2.01 -3.68
N LEU A 154 -14.00 -0.89 -3.66
CA LEU A 154 -12.70 -0.78 -2.97
C LEU A 154 -12.84 -0.99 -1.45
N GLN A 155 -13.85 -0.41 -0.81
CA GLN A 155 -14.12 -0.61 0.62
C GLN A 155 -14.35 -2.09 0.94
N ASP A 156 -15.19 -2.77 0.16
CA ASP A 156 -15.51 -4.19 0.35
C ASP A 156 -14.26 -5.06 0.25
N MET A 157 -13.42 -4.82 -0.75
CA MET A 157 -12.17 -5.55 -0.95
C MET A 157 -11.19 -5.31 0.20
N LEU A 158 -10.94 -4.06 0.54
CA LEU A 158 -9.98 -3.70 1.59
C LEU A 158 -10.46 -4.15 2.97
N ARG A 159 -11.76 -4.08 3.25
CA ARG A 159 -12.35 -4.58 4.49
C ARG A 159 -12.21 -6.10 4.61
N ALA A 160 -12.46 -6.85 3.55
CA ALA A 160 -12.31 -8.29 3.55
C ALA A 160 -10.85 -8.72 3.80
N LEU A 161 -9.89 -8.01 3.23
CA LEU A 161 -8.46 -8.24 3.47
C LEU A 161 -8.06 -7.87 4.90
N GLY A 162 -8.54 -6.73 5.40
CA GLY A 162 -8.30 -6.31 6.78
C GLY A 162 -8.89 -7.27 7.79
N ASP A 163 -10.08 -7.81 7.55
CA ASP A 163 -10.71 -8.83 8.38
C ASP A 163 -9.90 -10.13 8.40
N ALA A 164 -9.38 -10.53 7.24
CA ALA A 164 -8.49 -11.69 7.13
C ALA A 164 -7.19 -11.50 7.93
N ALA A 165 -6.60 -10.32 7.84
CA ALA A 165 -5.42 -9.96 8.62
C ALA A 165 -5.72 -9.94 10.12
N HIS A 166 -6.84 -9.37 10.51
CA HIS A 166 -7.27 -9.30 11.91
C HIS A 166 -7.47 -10.68 12.53
N ALA A 167 -8.09 -11.61 11.80
CA ALA A 167 -8.27 -12.98 12.24
C ALA A 167 -6.95 -13.70 12.50
N SER A 168 -5.85 -13.24 11.90
CA SER A 168 -4.49 -13.74 12.12
C SER A 168 -3.68 -12.88 13.11
N SER A 169 -4.34 -11.98 13.84
CA SER A 169 -3.72 -11.04 14.78
C SER A 169 -2.65 -10.14 14.14
N THR A 170 -2.87 -9.76 12.88
CA THR A 170 -1.98 -8.93 12.10
C THR A 170 -2.76 -7.81 11.39
N ALA A 171 -2.15 -7.14 10.43
CA ALA A 171 -2.74 -6.04 9.69
C ALA A 171 -2.49 -6.17 8.18
N MET A 172 -3.02 -5.24 7.41
CA MET A 172 -2.81 -5.11 5.97
C MET A 172 -2.01 -3.85 5.67
N PHE A 173 -1.06 -3.97 4.76
CA PHE A 173 -0.33 -2.87 4.15
C PHE A 173 -0.79 -2.70 2.70
N LEU A 174 -1.22 -1.49 2.33
CA LEU A 174 -1.50 -1.11 0.95
C LEU A 174 -0.53 -0.02 0.54
N GLY A 175 0.40 -0.33 -0.35
CA GLY A 175 1.35 0.61 -0.94
C GLY A 175 1.05 0.87 -2.41
N ILE A 176 0.98 2.14 -2.81
CA ILE A 176 0.78 2.54 -4.20
C ILE A 176 1.85 3.55 -4.59
N ASP A 177 2.74 3.14 -5.49
CA ASP A 177 3.77 4.01 -6.05
C ASP A 177 3.19 4.83 -7.22
N GLU A 178 3.79 5.98 -7.50
CA GLU A 178 3.41 6.89 -8.60
C GLU A 178 1.91 7.25 -8.61
N LEU A 179 1.34 7.52 -7.45
CA LEU A 179 -0.12 7.69 -7.26
C LEU A 179 -0.72 8.83 -8.09
N GLN A 180 0.07 9.83 -8.50
CA GLN A 180 -0.38 10.90 -9.39
C GLN A 180 -0.78 10.42 -10.79
N GLU A 181 -0.36 9.21 -11.19
CA GLU A 181 -0.72 8.63 -12.49
C GLU A 181 -2.14 8.03 -12.51
N ALA A 182 -2.78 7.88 -11.35
CA ALA A 182 -4.16 7.40 -11.26
C ALA A 182 -5.16 8.46 -11.74
N GLY A 183 -6.24 8.02 -12.35
CA GLY A 183 -7.33 8.89 -12.78
C GLY A 183 -8.04 9.57 -11.61
N GLN A 184 -8.57 10.78 -11.84
CA GLN A 184 -9.22 11.60 -10.81
C GLN A 184 -10.37 10.87 -10.10
N LYS A 185 -11.21 10.13 -10.86
CA LYS A 185 -12.31 9.34 -10.30
C LYS A 185 -11.83 8.21 -9.40
N GLU A 186 -10.70 7.60 -9.74
CA GLU A 186 -10.12 6.52 -8.93
C GLU A 186 -9.46 7.06 -7.66
N LEU A 187 -8.81 8.22 -7.72
CA LEU A 187 -8.29 8.91 -6.54
C LEU A 187 -9.41 9.33 -5.59
N ASP A 188 -10.51 9.83 -6.13
CA ASP A 188 -11.70 10.16 -5.34
C ASP A 188 -12.26 8.91 -4.65
N ALA A 189 -12.42 7.81 -5.38
CA ALA A 189 -12.89 6.55 -4.84
C ALA A 189 -11.95 5.99 -3.75
N LEU A 190 -10.64 6.08 -3.95
CA LEU A 190 -9.64 5.69 -2.96
C LEU A 190 -9.73 6.54 -1.68
N ASN A 191 -9.83 7.86 -1.83
CA ASN A 191 -9.98 8.78 -0.70
C ASN A 191 -11.24 8.44 0.13
N VAL A 192 -12.39 8.22 -0.53
CA VAL A 192 -13.64 7.86 0.14
C VAL A 192 -13.50 6.51 0.86
N ALA A 193 -12.91 5.51 0.20
CA ALA A 193 -12.72 4.19 0.79
C ALA A 193 -11.82 4.26 2.03
N LEU A 194 -10.68 4.91 1.96
CA LEU A 194 -9.75 5.05 3.09
C LEU A 194 -10.38 5.84 4.25
N HIS A 195 -11.11 6.90 3.95
CA HIS A 195 -11.81 7.68 4.96
C HIS A 195 -12.84 6.83 5.72
N THR A 196 -13.66 6.08 5.00
CA THR A 196 -14.69 5.22 5.59
C THR A 196 -14.10 4.09 6.42
N LEU A 197 -13.02 3.46 5.95
CA LEU A 197 -12.35 2.36 6.66
C LEU A 197 -11.65 2.81 7.95
N GLY A 198 -11.26 4.09 8.03
CA GLY A 198 -10.64 4.69 9.20
C GLY A 198 -11.64 5.21 10.24
N GLN A 199 -12.95 5.14 9.97
CA GLN A 199 -13.98 5.67 10.86
C GLN A 199 -14.76 4.58 11.59
N GLY A 200 -15.29 4.94 12.76
CA GLY A 200 -16.18 4.08 13.56
C GLY A 200 -15.46 3.19 14.57
N ASN A 201 -16.27 2.38 15.28
CA ASN A 201 -15.79 1.50 16.34
C ASN A 201 -15.10 0.22 15.83
N GLU A 202 -15.34 -0.14 14.58
CA GLU A 202 -14.75 -1.29 13.89
C GLU A 202 -13.84 -0.80 12.76
N GLN A 203 -12.67 -0.33 13.14
CA GLN A 203 -11.67 0.10 12.17
C GLN A 203 -11.01 -1.12 11.51
N THR A 204 -10.80 -1.00 10.21
CA THR A 204 -10.05 -1.99 9.46
C THR A 204 -8.55 -1.84 9.77
N PRO A 205 -7.82 -2.89 10.15
CA PRO A 205 -6.40 -2.82 10.45
C PRO A 205 -5.60 -2.69 9.15
N LEU A 206 -5.62 -1.51 8.58
CA LEU A 206 -4.98 -1.13 7.32
C LEU A 206 -4.01 0.02 7.53
N PHE A 207 -2.79 -0.12 7.03
CA PHE A 207 -1.86 0.98 6.84
C PHE A 207 -1.69 1.24 5.34
N PHE A 208 -2.07 2.45 4.92
CA PHE A 208 -1.91 2.90 3.55
C PHE A 208 -0.68 3.82 3.42
N CYS A 209 0.12 3.60 2.38
CA CYS A 209 1.19 4.50 1.98
C CYS A 209 1.20 4.69 0.47
N GLY A 210 0.95 5.93 0.03
CA GLY A 210 1.08 6.35 -1.37
C GLY A 210 2.36 7.16 -1.57
N THR A 211 2.96 7.06 -2.75
CA THR A 211 4.10 7.90 -3.15
C THR A 211 3.82 8.64 -4.43
N GLY A 212 4.48 9.76 -4.64
CA GLY A 212 4.32 10.50 -5.90
C GLY A 212 5.17 11.76 -6.00
N LEU A 213 4.95 12.47 -7.10
CA LEU A 213 5.60 13.73 -7.41
C LEU A 213 5.08 14.88 -6.54
N PRO A 214 5.75 16.05 -6.51
CA PRO A 214 5.32 17.21 -5.71
C PRO A 214 3.90 17.72 -5.99
N THR A 215 3.31 17.38 -7.12
CA THR A 215 1.92 17.69 -7.48
C THR A 215 0.89 16.81 -6.78
N LEU A 216 1.29 15.68 -6.21
CA LEU A 216 0.37 14.68 -5.64
C LEU A 216 -0.52 15.23 -4.51
N PRO A 217 -0.02 15.99 -3.52
CA PRO A 217 -0.89 16.56 -2.48
C PRO A 217 -2.02 17.41 -3.04
N SER A 218 -1.72 18.24 -4.04
CA SER A 218 -2.72 19.08 -4.73
C SER A 218 -3.75 18.24 -5.49
N ILE A 219 -3.31 17.19 -6.17
CA ILE A 219 -4.19 16.28 -6.92
C ILE A 219 -5.15 15.55 -5.97
N LEU A 220 -4.66 15.05 -4.84
CA LEU A 220 -5.50 14.39 -3.82
C LEU A 220 -6.50 15.34 -3.18
N ALA A 221 -6.09 16.57 -2.88
CA ALA A 221 -6.97 17.59 -2.31
C ALA A 221 -8.11 18.01 -3.26
N LYS A 222 -7.86 17.97 -4.58
CA LYS A 222 -8.92 18.23 -5.59
C LYS A 222 -9.91 17.09 -5.72
N ALA A 223 -9.51 15.87 -5.43
CA ALA A 223 -10.37 14.70 -5.52
C ALA A 223 -11.48 14.75 -4.45
N THR A 224 -11.14 15.09 -3.20
CA THR A 224 -12.08 15.22 -2.09
C THR A 224 -11.64 16.33 -1.13
N SER A 225 -12.60 17.07 -0.57
CA SER A 225 -12.34 18.22 0.30
C SER A 225 -11.68 17.86 1.64
N TYR A 226 -11.81 16.63 2.10
CA TYR A 226 -11.24 16.16 3.38
C TYR A 226 -9.85 15.50 3.25
N ALA A 227 -9.34 15.33 2.02
CA ALA A 227 -8.07 14.64 1.79
C ALA A 227 -6.88 15.29 2.51
N GLU A 228 -6.85 16.63 2.58
CA GLU A 228 -5.79 17.35 3.29
C GLU A 228 -5.69 16.98 4.79
N ARG A 229 -6.82 16.70 5.43
CA ARG A 229 -6.86 16.33 6.86
C ARG A 229 -6.69 14.84 7.07
N MET A 230 -7.08 14.03 6.09
CA MET A 230 -7.03 12.59 6.18
C MET A 230 -5.61 12.06 6.07
N TYR A 231 -4.86 12.53 5.06
CA TYR A 231 -3.50 12.06 4.81
C TYR A 231 -2.48 12.75 5.72
N ARG A 232 -1.49 11.98 6.15
CA ARG A 232 -0.25 12.49 6.71
C ARG A 232 0.76 12.63 5.57
N TYR A 233 1.14 13.85 5.23
CA TYR A 233 2.05 14.15 4.13
C TYR A 233 3.50 14.25 4.61
N HIS A 234 4.41 13.57 3.91
CA HIS A 234 5.84 13.63 4.15
C HIS A 234 6.55 14.04 2.86
N GLN A 235 7.22 15.18 2.90
CA GLN A 235 8.10 15.59 1.82
C GLN A 235 9.43 14.87 1.94
N LEU A 236 9.88 14.28 0.83
CA LEU A 236 11.18 13.68 0.73
C LEU A 236 12.10 14.59 -0.07
N ASP A 237 13.14 15.11 0.58
CA ASP A 237 14.15 15.97 -0.02
C ASP A 237 15.48 15.22 -0.20
N LEU A 238 16.36 15.79 -1.04
CA LEU A 238 17.76 15.39 -1.04
C LEU A 238 18.33 15.57 0.36
N LEU A 239 19.09 14.59 0.83
CA LEU A 239 19.77 14.67 2.12
C LEU A 239 20.53 15.98 2.22
N SER A 240 20.28 16.77 3.25
CA SER A 240 21.11 17.91 3.57
C SER A 240 22.51 17.40 3.95
N ASN A 241 23.55 18.19 3.66
CA ASN A 241 24.93 17.83 4.05
C ASN A 241 25.11 17.65 5.57
N GLU A 242 24.12 18.04 6.37
CA GLU A 242 24.11 17.85 7.83
C GLU A 242 23.71 16.42 8.21
N ASP A 243 22.88 15.75 7.40
CA ASP A 243 22.48 14.35 7.62
C ASP A 243 23.58 13.35 7.26
N VAL A 244 24.61 13.78 6.54
CA VAL A 244 25.73 12.95 6.08
C VAL A 244 26.92 12.98 7.09
N ARG A 245 26.86 13.83 8.11
CA ARG A 245 27.97 14.07 9.08
C ARG A 245 27.81 13.31 10.40
N LEU A 246 27.16 12.17 10.42
CA LEU A 246 27.15 11.30 11.61
C LEU A 246 27.88 9.99 11.34
#